data_11a0856da3e5c2a8e98bb773e631d05f
#
_entry.id   11a0856da3e5c2a8e98bb773e631d05f
#
_cell.length_a   1.000
_cell.length_b   1.000
_cell.length_c   1.000
_cell.angle_alpha   90.00
_cell.angle_beta   90.00
_cell.angle_gamma   90.00
#
_symmetry.space_group_name_H-M   'P 1'
#
loop_
_entity.id
_entity.type
_entity.pdbx_description
1 polymer ?
#
loop_
_entity_poly.entity_id
_entity_poly.type
_entity_poly.pdbx_seq_one_letter_code
_entity_poly.pdbx_strand_id
1 'polypeptide(L)'
;MKCTNKIKVFIPLLGICLLLGGCQERTDVAHAYDIYATSDTYQLTESSTEKPISLLGQELCVGGTQNTAAAEGIDTDYAQSAAVFSIQDEEITYAQNIYQRMYPASTTKILTAYLALKYGNLDDVLTVSSDAVNTLMSGSSICGLKPGDQLTLDQALYGLMLCSGNDAANVIAEYISGSIDKFAELMNKEAQALGATSSHFVNPHGLPDDNHYTTAYDLYLIFNAAIKDDRFVNYISTKKYTTSYTDASGAQVDQVWVNTNGYLKGTYDMPENVTVIGGKTGTTEAAGSCLVLYSENQDKKPYISIVLKGNSKKELYTLMTELLTNYSN
;
A
#
# COMPACT_ATOMS: atom_id res chain seq x y z
N MET A 1 -8.90 -13.96 92.72
CA MET A 1 -7.67 -14.11 93.53
C MET A 1 -6.49 -13.53 92.75
N LYS A 2 -5.82 -12.59 93.37
CA LYS A 2 -4.51 -11.99 93.08
C LYS A 2 -4.35 -11.10 91.85
N CYS A 3 -4.42 -9.81 92.20
CA CYS A 3 -3.74 -8.70 91.55
C CYS A 3 -2.27 -8.93 91.29
N THR A 4 -1.74 -8.39 90.24
CA THR A 4 -0.45 -7.69 90.32
C THR A 4 -0.42 -6.56 89.28
N ASN A 5 -0.38 -5.33 89.81
CA ASN A 5 0.00 -4.10 89.11
C ASN A 5 1.39 -4.20 88.53
N LYS A 6 1.59 -3.69 87.32
CA LYS A 6 2.91 -3.18 86.91
C LYS A 6 2.75 -1.84 86.19
N ILE A 7 3.43 -0.94 86.74
CA ILE A 7 3.72 0.46 86.56
C ILE A 7 4.00 0.79 85.09
N LYS A 8 3.27 1.80 84.54
CA LYS A 8 3.58 2.47 83.31
C LYS A 8 4.69 3.49 83.52
N VAL A 9 5.85 3.27 82.96
CA VAL A 9 6.89 4.29 82.80
C VAL A 9 6.67 4.99 81.47
N PHE A 10 6.29 6.27 81.52
CA PHE A 10 6.21 7.18 80.36
C PHE A 10 7.61 7.76 80.20
N ILE A 11 8.21 7.47 79.05
CA ILE A 11 9.40 8.17 78.52
C ILE A 11 8.92 9.05 77.39
N PRO A 12 9.05 10.38 77.47
CA PRO A 12 8.79 11.24 76.32
C PRO A 12 9.97 11.15 75.38
N LEU A 13 9.78 10.47 74.22
CA LEU A 13 10.72 10.47 73.16
C LEU A 13 10.60 11.80 72.44
N LEU A 14 11.54 12.67 72.67
CA LEU A 14 11.69 13.95 71.93
C LEU A 14 12.01 13.65 70.48
N GLY A 15 11.01 13.77 69.59
CA GLY A 15 11.18 13.57 68.22
C GLY A 15 11.95 14.71 67.57
N ILE A 16 13.18 14.43 67.19
CA ILE A 16 13.94 15.29 66.24
C ILE A 16 13.38 15.10 64.90
N CYS A 17 12.52 16.03 64.42
CA CYS A 17 12.17 16.17 63.00
C CYS A 17 13.38 16.71 62.25
N LEU A 18 14.20 15.83 61.73
CA LEU A 18 15.12 16.16 60.66
C LEU A 18 14.28 16.45 59.42
N LEU A 19 14.05 17.72 59.14
CA LEU A 19 13.62 18.22 57.87
C LEU A 19 14.75 17.96 56.87
N LEU A 20 14.76 16.80 56.21
CA LEU A 20 15.45 16.60 54.99
C LEU A 20 14.66 17.38 53.92
N GLY A 21 14.95 18.67 53.80
CA GLY A 21 14.62 19.43 52.63
C GLY A 21 15.40 18.87 51.44
N GLY A 22 14.88 17.82 50.85
CA GLY A 22 15.28 17.45 49.49
C GLY A 22 14.79 18.55 48.58
N CYS A 23 15.69 19.40 48.12
CA CYS A 23 15.48 20.19 46.92
C CYS A 23 15.28 19.17 45.80
N GLN A 24 14.04 18.84 45.55
CA GLN A 24 13.67 18.20 44.31
C GLN A 24 13.70 19.34 43.30
N GLU A 25 14.84 19.51 42.62
CA GLU A 25 14.86 20.27 41.37
C GLU A 25 13.81 19.62 40.48
N ARG A 26 12.69 20.32 40.35
CA ARG A 26 11.77 20.02 39.25
C ARG A 26 12.55 20.31 37.97
N THR A 27 13.10 19.26 37.41
CA THR A 27 13.52 19.33 36.00
C THR A 27 12.27 19.63 35.22
N ASP A 28 12.18 20.86 34.79
CA ASP A 28 11.09 21.32 33.93
C ASP A 28 11.32 20.66 32.55
N VAL A 29 10.64 19.54 32.32
CA VAL A 29 10.75 18.74 31.08
C VAL A 29 10.31 19.59 29.86
N ALA A 30 9.59 20.70 30.11
CA ALA A 30 9.16 21.63 29.07
C ALA A 30 10.33 22.31 28.32
N HIS A 31 11.54 22.29 28.87
CA HIS A 31 12.73 22.85 28.24
C HIS A 31 13.78 21.79 27.88
N ALA A 32 13.45 20.50 27.95
CA ALA A 32 14.39 19.43 27.64
C ALA A 32 14.84 19.44 26.16
N TYR A 33 14.02 20.01 25.27
CA TYR A 33 14.34 20.17 23.86
C TYR A 33 13.82 21.53 23.35
N ASP A 34 14.71 22.44 23.10
CA ASP A 34 14.40 23.63 22.32
C ASP A 34 14.56 23.31 20.85
N ILE A 35 13.46 23.07 20.17
CA ILE A 35 13.46 22.78 18.72
C ILE A 35 13.96 23.95 17.87
N TYR A 36 14.10 25.14 18.46
CA TYR A 36 14.66 26.34 17.82
C TYR A 36 16.10 26.62 18.26
N ALA A 37 16.69 25.77 19.12
CA ALA A 37 18.07 25.94 19.52
C ALA A 37 18.99 25.76 18.31
N THR A 38 20.01 26.60 18.27
CA THR A 38 21.04 26.49 17.22
C THR A 38 21.91 25.23 17.43
N SER A 39 22.55 24.77 16.35
CA SER A 39 23.46 23.62 16.39
C SER A 39 24.51 23.66 17.49
N ASP A 40 24.94 24.85 17.89
CA ASP A 40 25.93 25.09 18.95
C ASP A 40 25.44 24.66 20.34
N THR A 41 24.13 24.80 20.62
CA THR A 41 23.52 24.42 21.90
C THR A 41 23.56 22.91 22.11
N TYR A 42 23.48 22.12 21.07
CA TYR A 42 23.51 20.65 21.12
C TYR A 42 24.82 20.05 20.63
N GLN A 43 25.85 20.84 20.39
CA GLN A 43 27.14 20.40 19.83
C GLN A 43 26.99 19.68 18.49
N LEU A 44 25.98 20.02 17.69
CA LEU A 44 25.83 19.52 16.34
C LEU A 44 26.79 20.28 15.43
N THR A 45 27.73 19.57 14.85
CA THR A 45 28.63 20.15 13.85
C THR A 45 27.84 20.38 12.56
N GLU A 46 27.81 21.62 12.07
CA GLU A 46 27.33 21.91 10.71
C GLU A 46 28.24 21.21 9.71
N SER A 47 27.75 20.12 9.12
CA SER A 47 28.31 19.58 7.90
C SER A 47 27.75 20.37 6.73
N SER A 48 28.53 21.25 6.15
CA SER A 48 28.16 22.13 5.03
C SER A 48 27.81 21.38 3.73
N THR A 49 27.67 20.08 3.78
CA THR A 49 27.39 19.20 2.62
C THR A 49 26.17 18.28 2.82
N GLU A 50 25.46 18.38 3.94
CA GLU A 50 24.28 17.53 4.12
C GLU A 50 23.09 18.12 3.35
N LYS A 51 22.58 17.31 2.41
CA LYS A 51 21.24 17.52 1.87
C LYS A 51 20.29 17.65 3.06
N PRO A 52 19.35 18.60 3.05
CA PRO A 52 18.36 18.70 4.10
C PRO A 52 17.74 17.31 4.29
N ILE A 53 17.75 16.81 5.52
CA ILE A 53 17.08 15.55 5.84
C ILE A 53 15.61 15.77 5.50
N SER A 54 15.15 15.16 4.41
CA SER A 54 13.73 15.15 4.09
C SER A 54 13.02 14.42 5.23
N LEU A 55 12.13 15.10 5.92
CA LEU A 55 11.30 14.46 6.93
C LEU A 55 10.51 13.33 6.27
N LEU A 56 10.44 12.18 6.91
CA LEU A 56 9.63 11.06 6.45
C LEU A 56 8.19 11.57 6.28
N GLY A 57 7.69 11.55 5.06
CA GLY A 57 6.31 11.99 4.77
C GLY A 57 6.14 13.41 4.21
N GLN A 58 7.20 14.18 3.95
CA GLN A 58 7.09 15.50 3.29
C GLN A 58 6.51 15.46 1.88
N GLU A 59 6.45 14.29 1.24
CA GLU A 59 5.89 14.09 -0.10
C GLU A 59 4.64 13.20 -0.07
N LEU A 60 3.98 13.09 1.09
CA LEU A 60 2.82 12.21 1.25
C LEU A 60 1.57 13.00 1.61
N CYS A 61 0.45 12.65 0.98
CA CYS A 61 -0.85 13.13 1.42
C CYS A 61 -1.14 12.59 2.82
N VAL A 62 -1.30 13.49 3.78
CA VAL A 62 -1.61 13.13 5.17
C VAL A 62 -3.00 13.66 5.52
N GLY A 63 -3.87 12.82 6.05
CA GLY A 63 -5.23 13.20 6.40
C GLY A 63 -5.70 12.65 7.73
N GLY A 64 -6.74 13.27 8.26
CA GLY A 64 -7.44 12.79 9.45
C GLY A 64 -8.29 11.54 9.17
N THR A 65 -8.95 11.04 10.22
CA THR A 65 -9.82 9.85 10.14
C THR A 65 -11.25 10.16 9.68
N GLN A 66 -11.57 11.44 9.45
CA GLN A 66 -12.92 11.87 9.07
C GLN A 66 -13.15 11.70 7.56
N ASN A 67 -14.36 11.26 7.22
CA ASN A 67 -14.78 11.21 5.83
C ASN A 67 -15.03 12.63 5.29
N THR A 68 -14.67 12.84 4.02
CA THR A 68 -15.04 14.05 3.28
C THR A 68 -16.54 14.03 2.99
N ALA A 69 -17.22 15.16 3.13
CA ALA A 69 -18.60 15.27 2.64
C ALA A 69 -18.60 15.10 1.11
N ALA A 70 -19.42 14.15 0.63
CA ALA A 70 -19.52 13.92 -0.80
C ALA A 70 -20.17 15.11 -1.50
N ALA A 71 -19.75 15.43 -2.72
CA ALA A 71 -20.42 16.40 -3.57
C ALA A 71 -21.84 15.93 -3.91
N GLU A 72 -22.73 16.87 -4.22
CA GLU A 72 -24.12 16.55 -4.56
C GLU A 72 -24.19 15.57 -5.75
N GLY A 73 -25.01 14.53 -5.60
CA GLY A 73 -25.23 13.51 -6.61
C GLY A 73 -24.29 12.31 -6.56
N ILE A 74 -23.26 12.32 -5.69
CA ILE A 74 -22.39 11.16 -5.51
C ILE A 74 -23.03 10.16 -4.55
N ASP A 75 -23.24 8.92 -5.03
CA ASP A 75 -23.73 7.83 -4.21
C ASP A 75 -22.56 7.10 -3.53
N THR A 76 -22.34 7.43 -2.26
CA THR A 76 -21.24 6.85 -1.46
C THR A 76 -21.47 5.39 -1.09
N ASP A 77 -22.71 4.88 -1.23
CA ASP A 77 -23.06 3.50 -0.91
C ASP A 77 -22.60 2.51 -2.01
N TYR A 78 -22.11 3.02 -3.15
CA TYR A 78 -21.57 2.18 -4.21
C TYR A 78 -20.28 1.44 -3.82
N ALA A 79 -19.56 1.91 -2.79
CA ALA A 79 -18.39 1.24 -2.25
C ALA A 79 -18.22 1.46 -0.75
N GLN A 80 -17.48 0.58 -0.07
CA GLN A 80 -17.21 0.74 1.36
C GLN A 80 -16.07 1.72 1.66
N SER A 81 -15.08 1.82 0.78
CA SER A 81 -13.96 2.75 0.94
C SER A 81 -13.58 3.37 -0.39
N ALA A 82 -13.33 4.67 -0.39
CA ALA A 82 -12.90 5.41 -1.56
C ALA A 82 -12.01 6.60 -1.17
N ALA A 83 -11.07 6.97 -2.05
CA ALA A 83 -10.17 8.10 -1.82
C ALA A 83 -9.68 8.70 -3.13
N VAL A 84 -9.38 10.00 -3.10
CA VAL A 84 -8.64 10.72 -4.14
C VAL A 84 -7.51 11.49 -3.47
N PHE A 85 -6.30 11.33 -3.98
CA PHE A 85 -5.07 11.93 -3.50
C PHE A 85 -4.48 12.81 -4.60
N SER A 86 -4.32 14.12 -4.34
CA SER A 86 -3.53 15.03 -5.17
C SER A 86 -2.06 14.87 -4.79
N ILE A 87 -1.25 14.28 -5.67
CA ILE A 87 0.16 13.98 -5.36
C ILE A 87 0.97 15.27 -5.29
N GLN A 88 0.75 16.18 -6.22
CA GLN A 88 1.50 17.44 -6.31
C GLN A 88 1.19 18.38 -5.14
N ASP A 89 -0.06 18.43 -4.68
CA ASP A 89 -0.50 19.31 -3.61
C ASP A 89 -0.38 18.63 -2.22
N GLU A 90 0.01 17.33 -2.18
CA GLU A 90 0.13 16.51 -0.96
C GLU A 90 -1.17 16.47 -0.14
N GLU A 91 -2.32 16.49 -0.83
CA GLU A 91 -3.64 16.62 -0.22
C GLU A 91 -4.54 15.41 -0.50
N ILE A 92 -5.36 15.06 0.49
CA ILE A 92 -6.47 14.11 0.30
C ILE A 92 -7.71 14.91 -0.07
N THR A 93 -8.04 14.94 -1.35
CA THR A 93 -9.19 15.70 -1.86
C THR A 93 -10.52 15.02 -1.59
N TYR A 94 -10.53 13.69 -1.48
CA TYR A 94 -11.68 12.89 -1.05
C TYR A 94 -11.26 11.72 -0.17
N ALA A 95 -12.01 11.48 0.91
CA ALA A 95 -11.80 10.39 1.84
C ALA A 95 -13.11 9.77 2.30
N GLN A 96 -13.26 8.45 2.13
CA GLN A 96 -14.33 7.64 2.68
C GLN A 96 -13.74 6.35 3.25
N ASN A 97 -13.76 6.19 4.58
CA ASN A 97 -13.28 5.00 5.29
C ASN A 97 -11.87 4.55 4.88
N ILE A 98 -10.96 5.53 4.60
CA ILE A 98 -9.65 5.26 3.98
C ILE A 98 -8.71 4.40 4.83
N TYR A 99 -8.93 4.33 6.14
CA TYR A 99 -8.16 3.51 7.09
C TYR A 99 -8.85 2.19 7.46
N GLN A 100 -10.04 1.91 6.89
CA GLN A 100 -10.74 0.65 7.14
C GLN A 100 -10.03 -0.50 6.41
N ARG A 101 -9.80 -1.61 7.13
CA ARG A 101 -9.23 -2.83 6.54
C ARG A 101 -10.20 -3.48 5.58
N MET A 102 -9.71 -3.81 4.39
CA MET A 102 -10.45 -4.42 3.29
C MET A 102 -9.63 -5.54 2.67
N TYR A 103 -10.31 -6.49 2.04
CA TYR A 103 -9.64 -7.42 1.13
C TYR A 103 -9.22 -6.69 -0.14
N PRO A 104 -7.93 -6.73 -0.51
CA PRO A 104 -7.42 -5.99 -1.68
C PRO A 104 -7.77 -6.64 -3.02
N ALA A 105 -8.07 -7.93 -3.06
CA ALA A 105 -8.09 -8.71 -4.29
C ALA A 105 -6.80 -8.48 -5.11
N SER A 106 -6.88 -8.47 -6.43
CA SER A 106 -5.71 -8.31 -7.31
C SER A 106 -5.05 -6.93 -7.28
N THR A 107 -5.50 -5.95 -6.48
CA THR A 107 -4.72 -4.73 -6.22
C THR A 107 -3.44 -5.04 -5.43
N THR A 108 -3.36 -6.18 -4.74
CA THR A 108 -2.14 -6.77 -4.16
C THR A 108 -0.96 -6.79 -5.15
N LYS A 109 -1.23 -7.03 -6.43
CA LYS A 109 -0.22 -7.14 -7.49
C LYS A 109 0.56 -5.85 -7.75
N ILE A 110 0.08 -4.73 -7.24
CA ILE A 110 0.81 -3.46 -7.23
C ILE A 110 2.11 -3.64 -6.42
N LEU A 111 1.99 -4.18 -5.20
CA LEU A 111 3.15 -4.44 -4.35
C LEU A 111 4.05 -5.53 -4.95
N THR A 112 3.47 -6.57 -5.53
CA THR A 112 4.23 -7.63 -6.22
C THR A 112 5.07 -7.06 -7.37
N ALA A 113 4.49 -6.20 -8.21
CA ALA A 113 5.21 -5.55 -9.30
C ALA A 113 6.28 -4.57 -8.78
N TYR A 114 5.98 -3.79 -7.75
CA TYR A 114 6.95 -2.90 -7.10
C TYR A 114 8.18 -3.69 -6.61
N LEU A 115 7.98 -4.81 -5.93
CA LEU A 115 9.07 -5.66 -5.43
C LEU A 115 9.86 -6.31 -6.56
N ALA A 116 9.18 -6.76 -7.61
CA ALA A 116 9.83 -7.32 -8.79
C ALA A 116 10.75 -6.29 -9.48
N LEU A 117 10.30 -5.04 -9.58
CA LEU A 117 11.11 -3.96 -10.14
C LEU A 117 12.27 -3.52 -9.25
N LYS A 118 12.09 -3.63 -7.94
CA LYS A 118 13.09 -3.26 -6.94
C LYS A 118 14.22 -4.30 -6.81
N TYR A 119 13.90 -5.57 -6.90
CA TYR A 119 14.81 -6.67 -6.58
C TYR A 119 15.17 -7.57 -7.75
N GLY A 120 14.39 -7.56 -8.83
CA GLY A 120 14.60 -8.41 -10.00
C GLY A 120 15.34 -7.70 -11.14
N ASN A 121 15.82 -8.49 -12.09
CA ASN A 121 16.34 -8.02 -13.37
C ASN A 121 15.36 -8.42 -14.49
N LEU A 122 14.89 -7.44 -15.27
CA LEU A 122 13.86 -7.62 -16.29
C LEU A 122 14.24 -8.63 -17.37
N ASP A 123 15.53 -8.76 -17.66
CA ASP A 123 16.05 -9.65 -18.70
C ASP A 123 16.26 -11.10 -18.22
N ASP A 124 16.12 -11.36 -16.90
CA ASP A 124 16.27 -12.71 -16.36
C ASP A 124 15.12 -13.59 -16.83
N VAL A 125 15.49 -14.81 -17.25
CA VAL A 125 14.52 -15.82 -17.71
C VAL A 125 14.06 -16.66 -16.54
N LEU A 126 12.76 -16.62 -16.28
CA LEU A 126 12.07 -17.33 -15.23
C LEU A 126 11.55 -18.65 -15.81
N THR A 127 11.70 -19.75 -15.06
CA THR A 127 11.06 -21.02 -15.38
C THR A 127 9.84 -21.23 -14.50
N VAL A 128 8.69 -21.47 -15.13
CA VAL A 128 7.42 -21.69 -14.42
C VAL A 128 7.46 -23.02 -13.69
N SER A 129 7.32 -22.99 -12.38
CA SER A 129 7.25 -24.20 -11.56
C SER A 129 5.86 -24.86 -11.60
N SER A 130 5.78 -26.13 -11.23
CA SER A 130 4.50 -26.80 -11.04
C SER A 130 3.67 -26.17 -9.92
N ASP A 131 4.34 -25.70 -8.87
CA ASP A 131 3.68 -25.12 -7.70
C ASP A 131 3.08 -23.75 -8.00
N ALA A 132 3.77 -22.95 -8.82
CA ALA A 132 3.27 -21.64 -9.24
C ALA A 132 1.90 -21.70 -9.95
N VAL A 133 1.58 -22.83 -10.60
CA VAL A 133 0.35 -23.00 -11.39
C VAL A 133 -0.67 -23.87 -10.68
N ASN A 134 -0.24 -25.04 -10.17
CA ASN A 134 -1.17 -26.07 -9.70
C ASN A 134 -1.79 -25.75 -8.32
N THR A 135 -1.22 -24.82 -7.56
CA THR A 135 -1.76 -24.38 -6.26
C THR A 135 -2.89 -23.36 -6.38
N LEU A 136 -3.13 -22.86 -7.59
CA LEU A 136 -4.13 -21.81 -7.82
C LEU A 136 -5.56 -22.36 -7.81
N MET A 137 -6.47 -21.58 -7.24
CA MET A 137 -7.90 -21.88 -7.23
C MET A 137 -8.46 -21.88 -8.65
N SER A 138 -9.30 -22.87 -8.97
CA SER A 138 -10.02 -22.92 -10.25
C SER A 138 -10.87 -21.67 -10.45
N GLY A 139 -10.83 -21.11 -11.68
CA GLY A 139 -11.56 -19.90 -12.04
C GLY A 139 -10.87 -18.57 -11.64
N SER A 140 -9.69 -18.65 -11.03
CA SER A 140 -8.90 -17.44 -10.78
C SER A 140 -8.26 -16.90 -12.08
N SER A 141 -7.93 -15.60 -12.09
CA SER A 141 -7.26 -14.97 -13.25
C SER A 141 -5.87 -15.54 -13.45
N ILE A 142 -5.56 -16.00 -14.66
CA ILE A 142 -4.25 -16.55 -15.04
C ILE A 142 -3.79 -15.97 -16.39
N CYS A 143 -2.48 -15.97 -16.61
CA CYS A 143 -1.86 -15.67 -17.91
C CYS A 143 -1.91 -16.87 -18.87
N GLY A 144 -2.18 -18.07 -18.35
CA GLY A 144 -2.17 -19.31 -19.08
C GLY A 144 -0.80 -19.98 -19.15
N LEU A 145 0.08 -19.68 -18.19
CA LEU A 145 1.41 -20.28 -18.05
C LEU A 145 1.29 -21.75 -17.65
N LYS A 146 2.24 -22.56 -18.08
CA LYS A 146 2.31 -24.00 -17.79
C LYS A 146 3.65 -24.34 -17.16
N PRO A 147 3.73 -25.41 -16.35
CA PRO A 147 4.99 -25.86 -15.80
C PRO A 147 6.04 -26.10 -16.89
N GLY A 148 7.24 -25.54 -16.70
CA GLY A 148 8.34 -25.60 -17.62
C GLY A 148 8.38 -24.49 -18.67
N ASP A 149 7.38 -23.65 -18.79
CA ASP A 149 7.43 -22.44 -19.62
C ASP A 149 8.57 -21.51 -19.14
N GLN A 150 9.20 -20.83 -20.10
CA GLN A 150 10.31 -19.92 -19.84
C GLN A 150 9.98 -18.56 -20.45
N LEU A 151 9.92 -17.54 -19.59
CA LEU A 151 9.62 -16.16 -19.95
C LEU A 151 10.49 -15.19 -19.14
N THR A 152 10.75 -14.02 -19.67
CA THR A 152 11.50 -13.00 -18.93
C THR A 152 10.68 -12.42 -17.77
N LEU A 153 11.35 -11.82 -16.77
CA LEU A 153 10.66 -11.08 -15.72
C LEU A 153 9.81 -9.95 -16.29
N ASP A 154 10.29 -9.26 -17.33
CA ASP A 154 9.50 -8.24 -18.07
C ASP A 154 8.19 -8.82 -18.60
N GLN A 155 8.24 -9.96 -19.28
CA GLN A 155 7.04 -10.64 -19.79
C GLN A 155 6.10 -11.06 -18.65
N ALA A 156 6.65 -11.59 -17.55
CA ALA A 156 5.85 -11.97 -16.38
C ALA A 156 5.14 -10.76 -15.75
N LEU A 157 5.79 -9.58 -15.71
CA LEU A 157 5.19 -8.32 -15.23
C LEU A 157 4.06 -7.83 -16.14
N TYR A 158 4.17 -7.95 -17.44
CA TYR A 158 3.03 -7.68 -18.34
C TYR A 158 1.86 -8.62 -18.08
N GLY A 159 2.12 -9.92 -17.92
CA GLY A 159 1.09 -10.88 -17.52
C GLY A 159 0.44 -10.55 -16.18
N LEU A 160 1.25 -10.22 -15.19
CA LEU A 160 0.81 -9.81 -13.85
C LEU A 160 -0.15 -8.61 -13.91
N MET A 161 0.23 -7.56 -14.63
CA MET A 161 -0.48 -6.27 -14.57
C MET A 161 -1.65 -6.19 -15.55
N LEU A 162 -1.53 -6.73 -16.76
CA LEU A 162 -2.58 -6.63 -17.79
C LEU A 162 -3.72 -7.64 -17.55
N CYS A 163 -3.43 -8.93 -17.61
CA CYS A 163 -4.47 -9.95 -17.43
C CYS A 163 -4.67 -10.37 -15.96
N SER A 164 -3.93 -9.73 -15.05
CA SER A 164 -4.04 -10.02 -13.61
C SER A 164 -3.65 -11.46 -13.25
N GLY A 165 -2.64 -12.03 -13.93
CA GLY A 165 -2.23 -13.43 -13.78
C GLY A 165 -1.75 -13.77 -12.38
N ASN A 166 -2.44 -14.75 -11.75
CA ASN A 166 -2.02 -15.28 -10.46
C ASN A 166 -0.83 -16.22 -10.62
N ASP A 167 -0.76 -16.94 -11.74
CA ASP A 167 0.37 -17.74 -12.16
C ASP A 167 1.64 -16.90 -12.30
N ALA A 168 1.56 -15.78 -13.02
CA ALA A 168 2.67 -14.84 -13.12
C ALA A 168 3.09 -14.26 -11.76
N ALA A 169 2.13 -13.98 -10.87
CA ALA A 169 2.44 -13.51 -9.51
C ALA A 169 3.26 -14.53 -8.72
N ASN A 170 2.88 -15.82 -8.77
CA ASN A 170 3.58 -16.88 -8.10
C ASN A 170 4.99 -17.10 -8.68
N VAL A 171 5.13 -17.10 -10.02
CA VAL A 171 6.44 -17.20 -10.70
C VAL A 171 7.38 -16.08 -10.28
N ILE A 172 6.88 -14.84 -10.23
CA ILE A 172 7.64 -13.69 -9.75
C ILE A 172 8.05 -13.86 -8.29
N ALA A 173 7.13 -14.30 -7.42
CA ALA A 173 7.40 -14.52 -6.01
C ALA A 173 8.50 -15.60 -5.77
N GLU A 174 8.42 -16.69 -6.49
CA GLU A 174 9.43 -17.74 -6.44
C GLU A 174 10.80 -17.26 -6.94
N TYR A 175 10.82 -16.49 -8.04
CA TYR A 175 12.06 -15.90 -8.56
C TYR A 175 12.72 -14.95 -7.56
N ILE A 176 11.97 -14.03 -6.97
CA ILE A 176 12.52 -12.99 -6.08
C ILE A 176 12.94 -13.57 -4.73
N SER A 177 12.17 -14.49 -4.15
CA SER A 177 12.35 -14.93 -2.75
C SER A 177 12.53 -16.42 -2.58
N GLY A 178 12.43 -17.21 -3.65
CA GLY A 178 12.55 -18.67 -3.64
C GLY A 178 11.30 -19.41 -3.17
N SER A 179 10.30 -18.73 -2.60
CA SER A 179 8.98 -19.29 -2.27
C SER A 179 7.94 -18.20 -2.07
N ILE A 180 6.65 -18.57 -2.16
CA ILE A 180 5.52 -17.68 -1.92
C ILE A 180 5.54 -17.14 -0.47
N ASP A 181 5.82 -18.01 0.52
CA ASP A 181 5.85 -17.60 1.93
C ASP A 181 6.94 -16.56 2.21
N LYS A 182 8.15 -16.80 1.72
CA LYS A 182 9.25 -15.81 1.85
C LYS A 182 8.96 -14.51 1.10
N PHE A 183 8.27 -14.59 -0.02
CA PHE A 183 7.85 -13.39 -0.73
C PHE A 183 6.79 -12.62 0.06
N ALA A 184 5.84 -13.30 0.71
CA ALA A 184 4.87 -12.68 1.60
C ALA A 184 5.55 -11.97 2.80
N GLU A 185 6.59 -12.59 3.39
CA GLU A 185 7.42 -11.94 4.41
C GLU A 185 8.07 -10.65 3.87
N LEU A 186 8.63 -10.70 2.65
CA LEU A 186 9.20 -9.53 1.98
C LEU A 186 8.14 -8.46 1.70
N MET A 187 6.95 -8.85 1.24
CA MET A 187 5.82 -7.93 1.02
C MET A 187 5.48 -7.16 2.30
N ASN A 188 5.35 -7.86 3.42
CA ASN A 188 5.01 -7.23 4.70
C ASN A 188 6.12 -6.31 5.20
N LYS A 189 7.40 -6.71 5.07
CA LYS A 189 8.54 -5.87 5.41
C LYS A 189 8.57 -4.57 4.59
N GLU A 190 8.35 -4.68 3.28
CA GLU A 190 8.37 -3.51 2.40
C GLU A 190 7.13 -2.62 2.58
N ALA A 191 5.96 -3.20 2.81
CA ALA A 191 4.76 -2.43 3.15
C ALA A 191 4.98 -1.59 4.41
N GLN A 192 5.56 -2.17 5.46
CA GLN A 192 5.97 -1.44 6.66
C GLN A 192 6.97 -0.32 6.37
N ALA A 193 7.99 -0.59 5.54
CA ALA A 193 8.99 0.41 5.17
C ALA A 193 8.39 1.59 4.40
N LEU A 194 7.30 1.37 3.66
CA LEU A 194 6.53 2.40 2.96
C LEU A 194 5.51 3.11 3.86
N GLY A 195 5.38 2.72 5.14
CA GLY A 195 4.39 3.27 6.07
C GLY A 195 3.00 2.60 6.00
N ALA A 196 2.82 1.58 5.17
CA ALA A 196 1.58 0.82 5.02
C ALA A 196 1.39 -0.19 6.18
N THR A 197 1.23 0.33 7.39
CA THR A 197 1.28 -0.44 8.66
C THR A 197 -0.04 -1.10 9.04
N SER A 198 -1.11 -0.79 8.34
CA SER A 198 -2.45 -1.40 8.55
C SER A 198 -2.74 -2.52 7.56
N SER A 199 -1.74 -2.95 6.77
CA SER A 199 -1.82 -4.01 5.77
C SER A 199 -1.09 -5.27 6.22
N HIS A 200 -1.56 -6.40 5.72
CA HIS A 200 -0.87 -7.69 5.83
C HIS A 200 -1.13 -8.52 4.59
N PHE A 201 -0.08 -9.13 4.04
CA PHE A 201 -0.11 -9.89 2.80
C PHE A 201 0.38 -11.33 3.07
N VAL A 202 -0.35 -12.33 2.57
CA VAL A 202 0.01 -13.75 2.70
C VAL A 202 0.24 -14.43 1.34
N ASN A 203 -0.04 -13.72 0.25
CA ASN A 203 0.20 -14.21 -1.11
C ASN A 203 0.47 -13.05 -2.08
N PRO A 204 1.12 -13.32 -3.25
CA PRO A 204 1.49 -12.26 -4.20
C PRO A 204 0.37 -11.81 -5.12
N HIS A 205 -0.81 -12.43 -5.09
CA HIS A 205 -1.86 -12.25 -6.11
C HIS A 205 -3.16 -11.66 -5.59
N GLY A 206 -3.45 -11.76 -4.27
CA GLY A 206 -4.65 -11.21 -3.66
C GLY A 206 -5.86 -12.14 -3.62
N LEU A 207 -5.67 -13.46 -3.76
CA LEU A 207 -6.74 -14.40 -3.43
C LEU A 207 -7.07 -14.30 -1.94
N PRO A 208 -8.34 -14.49 -1.56
CA PRO A 208 -8.81 -14.25 -0.21
C PRO A 208 -8.13 -15.14 0.84
N ASP A 209 -7.76 -14.53 1.94
CA ASP A 209 -7.33 -15.14 3.19
C ASP A 209 -7.68 -14.14 4.30
N ASP A 210 -8.11 -14.61 5.47
CA ASP A 210 -8.54 -13.74 6.58
C ASP A 210 -7.40 -12.83 7.06
N ASN A 211 -6.15 -13.23 6.84
CA ASN A 211 -4.96 -12.46 7.16
C ASN A 211 -4.44 -11.63 5.97
N HIS A 212 -5.17 -11.57 4.83
CA HIS A 212 -4.77 -10.82 3.65
C HIS A 212 -5.64 -9.57 3.51
N TYR A 213 -5.16 -8.44 4.02
CA TYR A 213 -5.92 -7.19 4.08
C TYR A 213 -5.04 -5.97 3.86
N THR A 214 -5.68 -4.88 3.48
CA THR A 214 -5.07 -3.55 3.31
C THR A 214 -6.09 -2.46 3.63
N THR A 215 -5.69 -1.19 3.52
CA THR A 215 -6.57 -0.02 3.55
C THR A 215 -6.40 0.79 2.27
N ALA A 216 -7.33 1.70 1.96
CA ALA A 216 -7.16 2.59 0.82
C ALA A 216 -5.94 3.49 1.00
N TYR A 217 -5.68 3.95 2.22
CA TYR A 217 -4.49 4.75 2.52
C TYR A 217 -3.19 3.98 2.35
N ASP A 218 -3.12 2.74 2.84
CA ASP A 218 -1.93 1.90 2.67
C ASP A 218 -1.66 1.57 1.19
N LEU A 219 -2.74 1.31 0.41
CA LEU A 219 -2.60 1.12 -1.03
C LEU A 219 -2.12 2.39 -1.74
N TYR A 220 -2.56 3.58 -1.27
CA TYR A 220 -2.00 4.84 -1.77
C TYR A 220 -0.49 4.90 -1.53
N LEU A 221 0.00 4.60 -0.33
CA LEU A 221 1.44 4.63 -0.01
C LEU A 221 2.23 3.68 -0.92
N ILE A 222 1.76 2.45 -1.10
CA ILE A 222 2.38 1.44 -1.95
C ILE A 222 2.35 1.89 -3.42
N PHE A 223 1.22 2.37 -3.90
CA PHE A 223 1.05 2.79 -5.29
C PHE A 223 1.85 4.05 -5.60
N ASN A 224 1.87 5.03 -4.68
CA ASN A 224 2.68 6.24 -4.81
C ASN A 224 4.17 5.94 -4.89
N ALA A 225 4.65 4.92 -4.16
CA ALA A 225 6.02 4.45 -4.29
C ALA A 225 6.27 3.76 -5.65
N ALA A 226 5.31 2.97 -6.13
CA ALA A 226 5.44 2.22 -7.37
C ALA A 226 5.46 3.12 -8.62
N ILE A 227 4.62 4.16 -8.68
CA ILE A 227 4.56 5.08 -9.84
C ILE A 227 5.79 6.00 -9.98
N LYS A 228 6.68 6.05 -8.98
CA LYS A 228 7.99 6.73 -9.10
C LYS A 228 8.94 6.00 -10.06
N ASP A 229 8.64 4.77 -10.42
CA ASP A 229 9.36 3.99 -11.44
C ASP A 229 8.58 4.03 -12.77
N ASP A 230 9.15 4.67 -13.78
CA ASP A 230 8.54 4.80 -15.11
C ASP A 230 8.20 3.43 -15.75
N ARG A 231 8.97 2.38 -15.40
CA ARG A 231 8.69 1.01 -15.86
C ARG A 231 7.36 0.51 -15.32
N PHE A 232 7.06 0.80 -14.05
CA PHE A 232 5.76 0.46 -13.47
C PHE A 232 4.62 1.21 -14.17
N VAL A 233 4.81 2.51 -14.42
CA VAL A 233 3.82 3.33 -15.16
C VAL A 233 3.57 2.76 -16.56
N ASN A 234 4.61 2.29 -17.23
CA ASN A 234 4.47 1.63 -18.53
C ASN A 234 3.60 0.37 -18.47
N TYR A 235 3.79 -0.51 -17.45
CA TYR A 235 2.95 -1.71 -17.32
C TYR A 235 1.47 -1.36 -17.07
N ILE A 236 1.18 -0.42 -16.18
CA ILE A 236 -0.21 -0.08 -15.83
C ILE A 236 -0.95 0.67 -16.94
N SER A 237 -0.22 1.38 -17.82
CA SER A 237 -0.79 2.16 -18.94
C SER A 237 -0.94 1.35 -20.23
N THR A 238 -0.25 0.21 -20.34
CA THR A 238 -0.29 -0.63 -21.52
C THR A 238 -1.66 -1.27 -21.71
N LYS A 239 -2.31 -1.03 -22.86
CA LYS A 239 -3.64 -1.57 -23.19
C LYS A 239 -3.59 -3.03 -23.60
N LYS A 240 -2.58 -3.40 -24.37
CA LYS A 240 -2.40 -4.75 -24.93
C LYS A 240 -0.91 -5.02 -25.11
N TYR A 241 -0.47 -6.22 -24.75
CA TYR A 241 0.88 -6.69 -24.95
C TYR A 241 0.87 -8.01 -25.73
N THR A 242 1.63 -8.07 -26.83
CA THR A 242 1.83 -9.27 -27.63
C THR A 242 3.26 -9.72 -27.46
N THR A 243 3.46 -10.97 -27.12
CA THR A 243 4.76 -11.55 -26.84
C THR A 243 4.82 -13.01 -27.25
N SER A 244 6.03 -13.56 -27.28
CA SER A 244 6.29 -14.98 -27.47
C SER A 244 7.28 -15.44 -26.40
N TYR A 245 7.02 -16.59 -25.77
CA TYR A 245 7.91 -17.22 -24.82
C TYR A 245 8.11 -18.68 -25.17
N THR A 246 9.02 -19.39 -24.48
CA THR A 246 9.36 -20.77 -24.82
C THR A 246 8.67 -21.73 -23.87
N ASP A 247 8.02 -22.78 -24.38
CA ASP A 247 7.42 -23.84 -23.56
C ASP A 247 8.46 -24.88 -23.08
N ALA A 248 8.02 -25.84 -22.27
CA ALA A 248 8.86 -26.90 -21.73
C ALA A 248 9.50 -27.80 -22.80
N SER A 249 8.96 -27.82 -24.02
CA SER A 249 9.50 -28.58 -25.16
C SER A 249 10.54 -27.79 -25.98
N GLY A 250 10.70 -26.50 -25.70
CA GLY A 250 11.50 -25.57 -26.49
C GLY A 250 10.76 -24.90 -27.65
N ALA A 251 9.44 -25.13 -27.78
CA ALA A 251 8.63 -24.49 -28.79
C ALA A 251 8.21 -23.08 -28.38
N GLN A 252 8.03 -22.19 -29.38
CA GLN A 252 7.55 -20.83 -29.14
C GLN A 252 6.04 -20.83 -28.91
N VAL A 253 5.59 -20.09 -27.88
CA VAL A 253 4.19 -19.87 -27.55
C VAL A 253 3.88 -18.40 -27.72
N ASP A 254 3.07 -18.07 -28.71
CA ASP A 254 2.56 -16.71 -28.91
C ASP A 254 1.45 -16.41 -27.91
N GLN A 255 1.52 -15.25 -27.28
CA GLN A 255 0.59 -14.83 -26.25
C GLN A 255 0.17 -13.37 -26.41
N VAL A 256 -1.08 -13.10 -26.06
CA VAL A 256 -1.66 -11.76 -26.09
C VAL A 256 -2.36 -11.50 -24.77
N TRP A 257 -1.88 -10.51 -24.01
CA TRP A 257 -2.51 -10.06 -22.78
C TRP A 257 -3.14 -8.71 -22.96
N VAL A 258 -4.36 -8.55 -22.44
CA VAL A 258 -5.16 -7.33 -22.54
C VAL A 258 -5.44 -6.80 -21.15
N ASN A 259 -5.27 -5.50 -20.98
CA ASN A 259 -5.49 -4.84 -19.70
C ASN A 259 -6.95 -5.00 -19.23
N THR A 260 -7.12 -5.24 -17.93
CA THR A 260 -8.44 -5.40 -17.30
C THR A 260 -9.11 -4.07 -16.95
N ASN A 261 -8.38 -2.94 -16.97
CA ASN A 261 -8.92 -1.62 -16.68
C ASN A 261 -9.96 -1.19 -17.74
N GLY A 262 -11.18 -0.92 -17.26
CA GLY A 262 -12.31 -0.61 -18.13
C GLY A 262 -12.17 0.71 -18.90
N TYR A 263 -11.49 1.71 -18.35
CA TYR A 263 -11.18 2.96 -19.05
C TYR A 263 -10.20 2.72 -20.21
N LEU A 264 -9.11 1.98 -19.95
CA LEU A 264 -8.13 1.67 -21.01
C LEU A 264 -8.69 0.79 -22.12
N LYS A 265 -9.67 -0.06 -21.78
CA LYS A 265 -10.41 -0.89 -22.76
C LYS A 265 -11.47 -0.13 -23.53
N GLY A 266 -11.85 1.08 -23.10
CA GLY A 266 -12.98 1.80 -23.66
C GLY A 266 -14.34 1.18 -23.31
N THR A 267 -14.42 0.42 -22.20
CA THR A 267 -15.68 -0.14 -21.67
C THR A 267 -16.46 0.91 -20.89
N TYR A 268 -15.73 1.82 -20.25
CA TYR A 268 -16.26 2.97 -19.53
C TYR A 268 -15.61 4.24 -20.05
N ASP A 269 -16.40 5.30 -20.18
CA ASP A 269 -15.92 6.59 -20.63
C ASP A 269 -15.13 7.28 -19.51
N MET A 270 -14.04 7.94 -19.90
CA MET A 270 -13.25 8.78 -18.98
C MET A 270 -13.95 10.13 -18.81
N PRO A 271 -13.85 10.76 -17.61
CA PRO A 271 -14.28 12.14 -17.46
C PRO A 271 -13.53 13.08 -18.43
N GLU A 272 -14.22 14.12 -18.95
CA GLU A 272 -13.64 15.03 -19.95
C GLU A 272 -12.43 15.82 -19.44
N ASN A 273 -12.40 16.08 -18.12
CA ASN A 273 -11.35 16.88 -17.45
C ASN A 273 -10.18 16.03 -16.92
N VAL A 274 -10.19 14.70 -17.11
CA VAL A 274 -9.19 13.80 -16.53
C VAL A 274 -8.68 12.81 -17.59
N THR A 275 -7.36 12.61 -17.61
CA THR A 275 -6.72 11.56 -18.38
C THR A 275 -6.34 10.41 -17.44
N VAL A 276 -6.97 9.26 -17.59
CA VAL A 276 -6.57 8.03 -16.87
C VAL A 276 -5.33 7.47 -17.54
N ILE A 277 -4.20 7.50 -16.83
CA ILE A 277 -2.91 6.95 -17.29
C ILE A 277 -2.96 5.42 -17.20
N GLY A 278 -3.38 4.87 -16.07
CA GLY A 278 -3.44 3.44 -15.86
C GLY A 278 -3.87 3.05 -14.45
N GLY A 279 -3.63 1.81 -14.10
CA GLY A 279 -3.95 1.34 -12.76
C GLY A 279 -4.13 -0.17 -12.66
N LYS A 280 -4.71 -0.62 -11.55
CA LYS A 280 -4.94 -2.04 -11.29
C LYS A 280 -6.35 -2.30 -10.78
N THR A 281 -7.04 -3.22 -11.43
CA THR A 281 -8.34 -3.75 -11.00
C THR A 281 -8.16 -4.95 -10.07
N GLY A 282 -9.13 -5.18 -9.20
CA GLY A 282 -9.23 -6.38 -8.38
C GLY A 282 -10.69 -6.81 -8.22
N THR A 283 -10.95 -8.10 -8.17
CA THR A 283 -12.29 -8.63 -7.88
C THR A 283 -12.17 -10.02 -7.27
N THR A 284 -12.80 -10.21 -6.13
CA THR A 284 -13.13 -11.51 -5.54
C THR A 284 -14.51 -11.39 -4.89
N GLU A 285 -15.14 -12.49 -4.54
CA GLU A 285 -16.41 -12.47 -3.81
C GLU A 285 -16.27 -11.72 -2.47
N ALA A 286 -15.19 -11.99 -1.73
CA ALA A 286 -14.92 -11.34 -0.45
C ALA A 286 -14.59 -9.85 -0.60
N ALA A 287 -13.79 -9.48 -1.60
CA ALA A 287 -13.34 -8.10 -1.80
C ALA A 287 -14.34 -7.21 -2.55
N GLY A 288 -15.37 -7.77 -3.21
CA GLY A 288 -16.17 -7.00 -4.17
C GLY A 288 -15.30 -6.52 -5.35
N SER A 289 -15.65 -5.40 -5.93
CA SER A 289 -14.89 -4.75 -7.00
C SER A 289 -13.92 -3.71 -6.42
N CYS A 290 -12.65 -3.75 -6.86
CA CYS A 290 -11.59 -2.84 -6.41
C CYS A 290 -10.88 -2.22 -7.62
N LEU A 291 -10.47 -0.96 -7.48
CA LEU A 291 -9.74 -0.23 -8.51
C LEU A 291 -8.78 0.80 -7.88
N VAL A 292 -7.55 0.78 -8.33
CA VAL A 292 -6.55 1.81 -8.05
C VAL A 292 -6.15 2.44 -9.38
N LEU A 293 -6.21 3.76 -9.48
CA LEU A 293 -5.91 4.52 -10.68
C LEU A 293 -4.82 5.55 -10.46
N TYR A 294 -4.02 5.74 -11.50
CA TYR A 294 -3.16 6.89 -11.73
C TYR A 294 -3.77 7.73 -12.85
N SER A 295 -3.96 9.01 -12.61
CA SER A 295 -4.59 9.93 -13.55
C SER A 295 -3.98 11.32 -13.48
N GLU A 296 -4.20 12.14 -14.50
CA GLU A 296 -3.83 13.54 -14.55
C GLU A 296 -5.05 14.39 -14.90
N ASN A 297 -5.18 15.57 -14.30
CA ASN A 297 -6.16 16.55 -14.70
C ASN A 297 -5.71 17.31 -15.97
N GLN A 298 -6.49 18.34 -16.39
CA GLN A 298 -6.17 19.18 -17.54
C GLN A 298 -4.86 19.96 -17.39
N ASP A 299 -4.48 20.31 -16.16
CA ASP A 299 -3.23 21.02 -15.84
C ASP A 299 -2.04 20.06 -15.66
N LYS A 300 -2.21 18.76 -15.97
CA LYS A 300 -1.20 17.71 -15.79
C LYS A 300 -0.82 17.46 -14.33
N LYS A 301 -1.66 17.87 -13.37
CA LYS A 301 -1.48 17.48 -11.98
C LYS A 301 -1.79 16.00 -11.80
N PRO A 302 -0.92 15.24 -11.11
CA PRO A 302 -1.09 13.80 -10.91
C PRO A 302 -2.00 13.49 -9.72
N TYR A 303 -2.87 12.49 -9.90
CA TYR A 303 -3.77 11.99 -8.86
C TYR A 303 -3.70 10.47 -8.75
N ILE A 304 -3.86 9.97 -7.52
CA ILE A 304 -4.14 8.57 -7.22
C ILE A 304 -5.58 8.47 -6.71
N SER A 305 -6.39 7.64 -7.36
CA SER A 305 -7.79 7.41 -6.95
C SER A 305 -8.00 5.93 -6.65
N ILE A 306 -8.66 5.64 -5.53
CA ILE A 306 -8.84 4.28 -5.01
C ILE A 306 -10.30 4.06 -4.65
N VAL A 307 -10.87 2.94 -5.10
CA VAL A 307 -12.17 2.44 -4.67
C VAL A 307 -12.02 0.98 -4.27
N LEU A 308 -12.44 0.64 -3.05
CA LEU A 308 -12.41 -0.71 -2.50
C LEU A 308 -13.80 -1.17 -2.08
N LYS A 309 -14.06 -2.46 -2.25
CA LYS A 309 -15.34 -3.08 -1.91
C LYS A 309 -16.53 -2.41 -2.61
N GLY A 310 -16.38 -2.15 -3.90
CA GLY A 310 -17.50 -1.74 -4.75
C GLY A 310 -18.50 -2.89 -4.91
N ASN A 311 -19.81 -2.58 -4.85
CA ASN A 311 -20.87 -3.58 -4.89
C ASN A 311 -20.95 -4.30 -6.24
N SER A 312 -20.62 -3.59 -7.32
CA SER A 312 -20.50 -4.14 -8.67
C SER A 312 -19.44 -3.39 -9.48
N LYS A 313 -19.01 -3.97 -10.61
CA LYS A 313 -18.12 -3.26 -11.54
C LYS A 313 -18.73 -1.97 -12.06
N LYS A 314 -20.04 -1.97 -12.35
CA LYS A 314 -20.74 -0.79 -12.85
C LYS A 314 -20.72 0.33 -11.83
N GLU A 315 -21.14 0.05 -10.60
CA GLU A 315 -21.19 1.04 -9.52
C GLU A 315 -19.78 1.55 -9.15
N LEU A 316 -18.77 0.66 -9.12
CA LEU A 316 -17.38 1.06 -8.94
C LEU A 316 -16.93 2.09 -9.99
N TYR A 317 -17.18 1.84 -11.30
CA TYR A 317 -16.78 2.77 -12.34
C TYR A 317 -17.65 4.04 -12.35
N THR A 318 -18.92 3.96 -11.97
CA THR A 318 -19.76 5.15 -11.78
C THR A 318 -19.18 6.04 -10.69
N LEU A 319 -18.95 5.48 -9.48
CA LEU A 319 -18.35 6.22 -8.37
C LEU A 319 -16.96 6.77 -8.74
N MET A 320 -16.11 5.96 -9.37
CA MET A 320 -14.78 6.41 -9.77
C MET A 320 -14.84 7.57 -10.75
N THR A 321 -15.75 7.55 -11.72
CA THR A 321 -15.95 8.66 -12.68
C THR A 321 -16.40 9.93 -11.96
N GLU A 322 -17.34 9.83 -11.03
CA GLU A 322 -17.82 10.95 -10.20
C GLU A 322 -16.70 11.52 -9.33
N LEU A 323 -15.89 10.66 -8.70
CA LEU A 323 -14.75 11.09 -7.89
C LEU A 323 -13.70 11.81 -8.72
N LEU A 324 -13.32 11.26 -9.88
CA LEU A 324 -12.38 11.90 -10.80
C LEU A 324 -12.90 13.25 -11.28
N THR A 325 -14.19 13.37 -11.59
CA THR A 325 -14.80 14.60 -12.07
C THR A 325 -14.79 15.71 -11.02
N ASN A 326 -15.04 15.37 -9.76
CA ASN A 326 -15.28 16.37 -8.70
C ASN A 326 -14.06 16.67 -7.84
N TYR A 327 -13.09 15.74 -7.77
CA TYR A 327 -11.99 15.82 -6.81
C TYR A 327 -10.59 15.74 -7.43
N SER A 328 -10.49 15.74 -8.77
CA SER A 328 -9.20 15.80 -9.50
C SER A 328 -9.03 17.13 -10.27
N ASN A 329 -9.37 18.24 -9.63
CA ASN A 329 -9.32 19.59 -10.25
C ASN A 329 -8.08 20.38 -9.84
#